data_a867163d2bab1210fdd75eb6f0813c43
#
_entry.id   a867163d2bab1210fdd75eb6f0813c43
#
_cell.length_a   1.000
_cell.length_b   1.000
_cell.length_c   1.000
_cell.angle_alpha   90.00
_cell.angle_beta   90.00
_cell.angle_gamma   90.00
#
_symmetry.space_group_name_H-M   'P 1'
#
loop_
_entity.id
_entity.type
_entity.pdbx_description
1 polymer ?
#
loop_
_entity_poly.entity_id
_entity_poly.type
_entity_poly.pdbx_seq_one_letter_code
_entity_poly.pdbx_strand_id
1 'polypeptide(L)'
;MKRLTVISGAGISAESGMKTFRGSDGLWNDVPLEEICTPRALIRNPRRVMEFYNDLRQKLEHVQPNEAHRILAEMQDSYDVNIITQNVDNLHERAGSRNVLHLHGELTKVRPMDCYTESDGYSTRYVQDIGYRCVREDETGGPGNTRLRPHIVFFEEAVPNLEKAVDTVMQSDILLIIGTSLQVYPAAMLHTYAPYGCRIYIIDPDESPAGAIHGVTHIKKVATEGMREFKSLISNIV
;
A
#
# COMPACT_ATOMS: atom_id res chain seq x y z
N MET A 1 0.83 25.54 -1.88
CA MET A 1 -0.03 24.58 -1.14
C MET A 1 0.85 23.85 -0.13
N LYS A 2 0.33 23.55 1.07
CA LYS A 2 1.04 22.71 2.03
C LYS A 2 1.10 21.27 1.52
N ARG A 3 2.20 20.58 1.77
CA ARG A 3 2.38 19.20 1.37
C ARG A 3 1.82 18.25 2.43
N LEU A 4 0.81 17.49 2.04
CA LEU A 4 0.21 16.41 2.82
C LEU A 4 0.72 15.07 2.30
N THR A 5 1.57 14.41 3.08
CA THR A 5 1.99 13.04 2.79
C THR A 5 1.12 12.06 3.57
N VAL A 6 0.67 11.02 2.92
CA VAL A 6 -0.18 9.96 3.52
C VAL A 6 0.56 8.64 3.44
N ILE A 7 0.73 7.96 4.56
CA ILE A 7 1.18 6.56 4.63
C ILE A 7 -0.05 5.71 4.91
N SER A 8 -0.49 4.92 3.95
CA SER A 8 -1.69 4.08 4.09
C SER A 8 -1.38 2.58 4.11
N GLY A 9 -2.16 1.84 4.87
CA GLY A 9 -2.13 0.38 4.93
C GLY A 9 -3.52 -0.22 4.73
N ALA A 10 -3.66 -1.53 4.89
CA ALA A 10 -4.88 -2.28 4.53
C ALA A 10 -6.14 -1.83 5.29
N GLY A 11 -5.99 -1.19 6.46
CA GLY A 11 -7.11 -0.67 7.24
C GLY A 11 -7.92 0.40 6.51
N ILE A 12 -7.31 1.20 5.60
CA ILE A 12 -8.08 2.18 4.81
C ILE A 12 -9.05 1.49 3.84
N SER A 13 -8.71 0.29 3.35
CA SER A 13 -9.49 -0.49 2.39
C SER A 13 -10.48 -1.47 3.06
N ALA A 14 -10.44 -1.61 4.39
CA ALA A 14 -11.29 -2.54 5.14
C ALA A 14 -12.78 -2.24 4.93
N GLU A 15 -13.17 -0.97 5.04
CA GLU A 15 -14.57 -0.53 4.84
C GLU A 15 -15.00 -0.57 3.36
N SER A 16 -14.09 -0.86 2.43
CA SER A 16 -14.40 -1.19 1.04
C SER A 16 -14.71 -2.68 0.83
N GLY A 17 -14.46 -3.53 1.83
CA GLY A 17 -14.62 -4.97 1.74
C GLY A 17 -13.33 -5.74 1.42
N MET A 18 -12.18 -5.07 1.37
CA MET A 18 -10.88 -5.75 1.30
C MET A 18 -10.47 -6.23 2.69
N LYS A 19 -10.11 -7.51 2.81
CA LYS A 19 -9.58 -8.03 4.09
C LYS A 19 -8.25 -7.35 4.44
N THR A 20 -8.06 -7.02 5.70
CA THR A 20 -6.74 -6.64 6.22
C THR A 20 -5.81 -7.85 6.23
N PHE A 21 -4.50 -7.62 6.28
CA PHE A 21 -3.55 -8.73 6.35
C PHE A 21 -3.49 -9.35 7.75
N ARG A 22 -3.70 -8.54 8.78
CA ARG A 22 -3.65 -8.90 10.21
C ARG A 22 -4.97 -8.54 10.87
N GLY A 23 -5.18 -9.05 12.10
CA GLY A 23 -6.42 -8.86 12.85
C GLY A 23 -7.24 -10.15 12.91
N SER A 24 -8.42 -10.09 13.53
CA SER A 24 -9.27 -11.27 13.75
C SER A 24 -9.69 -11.97 12.46
N ASP A 25 -9.91 -11.20 11.38
CA ASP A 25 -10.31 -11.69 10.05
C ASP A 25 -9.23 -11.47 8.99
N GLY A 26 -7.97 -11.35 9.41
CA GLY A 26 -6.84 -11.07 8.53
C GLY A 26 -6.54 -12.21 7.55
N LEU A 27 -6.05 -11.87 6.35
CA LEU A 27 -5.69 -12.84 5.32
C LEU A 27 -4.66 -13.88 5.80
N TRP A 28 -3.75 -13.49 6.71
CA TRP A 28 -2.74 -14.39 7.27
C TRP A 28 -3.29 -15.44 8.23
N ASN A 29 -4.53 -15.30 8.70
CA ASN A 29 -5.18 -16.33 9.50
C ASN A 29 -5.66 -17.50 8.63
N ASP A 30 -6.00 -17.21 7.36
CA ASP A 30 -6.53 -18.21 6.43
C ASP A 30 -5.41 -18.94 5.68
N VAL A 31 -4.28 -18.25 5.38
CA VAL A 31 -3.18 -18.80 4.58
C VAL A 31 -1.84 -18.37 5.18
N PRO A 32 -0.94 -19.31 5.51
CA PRO A 32 0.40 -18.98 5.98
C PRO A 32 1.17 -18.13 4.96
N LEU A 33 1.75 -17.05 5.44
CA LEU A 33 2.51 -16.09 4.64
C LEU A 33 3.65 -16.77 3.85
N GLU A 34 4.30 -17.72 4.46
CA GLU A 34 5.41 -18.47 3.87
C GLU A 34 5.00 -19.30 2.66
N GLU A 35 3.69 -19.58 2.49
CA GLU A 35 3.16 -20.37 1.37
C GLU A 35 2.78 -19.52 0.14
N ILE A 36 2.66 -18.20 0.29
CA ILE A 36 2.11 -17.34 -0.77
C ILE A 36 2.86 -16.04 -1.02
N CYS A 37 3.64 -15.55 -0.05
CA CYS A 37 4.23 -14.22 -0.13
C CYS A 37 5.75 -14.22 0.07
N THR A 38 6.44 -15.25 -0.45
CA THR A 38 7.90 -15.34 -0.46
C THR A 38 8.38 -15.83 -1.84
N PRO A 39 9.62 -15.47 -2.27
CA PRO A 39 10.21 -16.01 -3.49
C PRO A 39 10.27 -17.54 -3.49
N ARG A 40 10.54 -18.12 -2.33
CA ARG A 40 10.57 -19.56 -2.13
C ARG A 40 9.21 -20.23 -2.37
N ALA A 41 8.13 -19.61 -1.89
CA ALA A 41 6.77 -20.08 -2.14
C ALA A 41 6.45 -20.12 -3.63
N LEU A 42 6.80 -19.07 -4.36
CA LEU A 42 6.58 -18.97 -5.80
C LEU A 42 7.34 -20.05 -6.58
N ILE A 43 8.57 -20.37 -6.17
CA ILE A 43 9.38 -21.44 -6.80
C ILE A 43 8.80 -22.82 -6.46
N ARG A 44 8.41 -23.03 -5.22
CA ARG A 44 7.96 -24.35 -4.70
C ARG A 44 6.55 -24.72 -5.18
N ASN A 45 5.64 -23.76 -5.19
CA ASN A 45 4.25 -23.96 -5.58
C ASN A 45 3.68 -22.74 -6.33
N PRO A 46 4.13 -22.50 -7.57
CA PRO A 46 3.71 -21.32 -8.35
C PRO A 46 2.18 -21.27 -8.54
N ARG A 47 1.55 -22.44 -8.73
CA ARG A 47 0.10 -22.53 -8.90
C ARG A 47 -0.65 -21.92 -7.71
N ARG A 48 -0.33 -22.35 -6.48
CA ARG A 48 -0.97 -21.85 -5.26
C ARG A 48 -0.79 -20.34 -5.08
N VAL A 49 0.42 -19.85 -5.37
CA VAL A 49 0.72 -18.42 -5.31
C VAL A 49 -0.13 -17.66 -6.32
N MET A 50 -0.16 -18.11 -7.58
CA MET A 50 -0.93 -17.45 -8.63
C MET A 50 -2.44 -17.49 -8.36
N GLU A 51 -2.98 -18.61 -7.90
CA GLU A 51 -4.39 -18.74 -7.51
C GLU A 51 -4.74 -17.72 -6.41
N PHE A 52 -3.93 -17.60 -5.36
CA PHE A 52 -4.14 -16.64 -4.28
C PHE A 52 -4.23 -15.19 -4.78
N TYR A 53 -3.27 -14.77 -5.61
CA TYR A 53 -3.27 -13.39 -6.14
C TYR A 53 -4.35 -13.18 -7.20
N ASN A 54 -4.75 -14.19 -7.93
CA ASN A 54 -5.91 -14.14 -8.83
C ASN A 54 -7.20 -13.92 -8.04
N ASP A 55 -7.42 -14.64 -6.96
CA ASP A 55 -8.59 -14.49 -6.10
C ASP A 55 -8.68 -13.08 -5.50
N LEU A 56 -7.55 -12.54 -5.04
CA LEU A 56 -7.49 -11.17 -4.55
C LEU A 56 -7.82 -10.15 -5.66
N ARG A 57 -7.32 -10.39 -6.87
CA ARG A 57 -7.54 -9.51 -8.03
C ARG A 57 -9.01 -9.51 -8.45
N GLN A 58 -9.64 -10.69 -8.48
CA GLN A 58 -11.08 -10.79 -8.77
C GLN A 58 -11.94 -10.12 -7.69
N LYS A 59 -11.58 -10.26 -6.41
CA LYS A 59 -12.26 -9.53 -5.33
C LYS A 59 -12.13 -8.01 -5.51
N LEU A 60 -10.93 -7.54 -5.87
CA LEU A 60 -10.66 -6.12 -6.08
C LEU A 60 -11.53 -5.52 -7.20
N GLU A 61 -11.87 -6.28 -8.24
CA GLU A 61 -12.75 -5.84 -9.32
C GLU A 61 -14.12 -5.39 -8.80
N HIS A 62 -14.64 -6.07 -7.79
CA HIS A 62 -16.00 -5.88 -7.30
C HIS A 62 -16.11 -4.89 -6.14
N VAL A 63 -15.02 -4.49 -5.51
CA VAL A 63 -15.05 -3.50 -4.43
C VAL A 63 -14.92 -2.08 -4.96
N GLN A 64 -15.41 -1.10 -4.19
CA GLN A 64 -15.35 0.31 -4.55
C GLN A 64 -14.53 1.11 -3.52
N PRO A 65 -13.87 2.20 -3.93
CA PRO A 65 -13.25 3.11 -2.99
C PRO A 65 -14.29 3.60 -1.97
N ASN A 66 -13.93 3.60 -0.70
CA ASN A 66 -14.79 4.15 0.34
C ASN A 66 -14.60 5.67 0.50
N GLU A 67 -15.27 6.26 1.46
CA GLU A 67 -15.24 7.70 1.68
C GLU A 67 -13.85 8.21 2.07
N ALA A 68 -13.04 7.42 2.80
CA ALA A 68 -11.68 7.84 3.15
C ALA A 68 -10.80 8.07 1.92
N HIS A 69 -10.89 7.18 0.92
CA HIS A 69 -10.19 7.35 -0.35
C HIS A 69 -10.67 8.60 -1.11
N ARG A 70 -12.01 8.84 -1.14
CA ARG A 70 -12.60 10.01 -1.81
C ARG A 70 -12.21 11.31 -1.16
N ILE A 71 -12.21 11.37 0.18
CA ILE A 71 -11.76 12.57 0.91
C ILE A 71 -10.31 12.91 0.56
N LEU A 72 -9.41 11.92 0.50
CA LEU A 72 -8.01 12.15 0.10
C LEU A 72 -7.90 12.70 -1.33
N ALA A 73 -8.70 12.18 -2.24
CA ALA A 73 -8.75 12.69 -3.62
C ALA A 73 -9.27 14.14 -3.69
N GLU A 74 -10.32 14.48 -2.95
CA GLU A 74 -10.86 15.86 -2.85
C GLU A 74 -9.85 16.84 -2.23
N MET A 75 -9.06 16.39 -1.26
CA MET A 75 -8.07 17.24 -0.60
C MET A 75 -6.97 17.74 -1.54
N GLN A 76 -6.80 17.13 -2.72
CA GLN A 76 -5.86 17.59 -3.75
C GLN A 76 -6.17 18.99 -4.30
N ASP A 77 -7.38 19.49 -4.08
CA ASP A 77 -7.74 20.86 -4.48
C ASP A 77 -7.13 21.92 -3.54
N SER A 78 -6.78 21.54 -2.31
CA SER A 78 -6.28 22.45 -1.26
C SER A 78 -4.87 22.14 -0.79
N TYR A 79 -4.39 20.92 -0.99
CA TYR A 79 -3.09 20.41 -0.56
C TYR A 79 -2.34 19.74 -1.71
N ASP A 80 -1.01 19.75 -1.67
CA ASP A 80 -0.16 18.87 -2.47
C ASP A 80 -0.17 17.47 -1.80
N VAL A 81 -1.14 16.65 -2.19
CA VAL A 81 -1.35 15.31 -1.59
C VAL A 81 -0.48 14.28 -2.28
N ASN A 82 0.37 13.61 -1.49
CA ASN A 82 1.25 12.54 -1.93
C ASN A 82 0.96 11.29 -1.08
N ILE A 83 0.50 10.21 -1.71
CA ILE A 83 0.12 8.97 -1.03
C ILE A 83 1.22 7.93 -1.22
N ILE A 84 1.70 7.39 -0.11
CA ILE A 84 2.62 6.26 -0.03
C ILE A 84 1.80 5.08 0.52
N THR A 85 1.46 4.12 -0.32
CA THR A 85 0.61 3.01 0.11
C THR A 85 1.38 1.71 0.24
N GLN A 86 1.13 0.98 1.32
CA GLN A 86 1.54 -0.41 1.50
C GLN A 86 0.57 -1.38 0.80
N ASN A 87 -0.60 -0.86 0.40
CA ASN A 87 -1.62 -1.66 -0.25
C ASN A 87 -1.23 -1.98 -1.70
N VAL A 88 -1.72 -3.11 -2.14
CA VAL A 88 -1.55 -3.60 -3.51
C VAL A 88 -2.81 -3.42 -4.36
N ASP A 89 -3.89 -2.89 -3.75
CA ASP A 89 -5.12 -2.49 -4.45
C ASP A 89 -4.94 -1.13 -5.15
N ASN A 90 -5.86 -0.76 -6.03
CA ASN A 90 -5.88 0.49 -6.78
C ASN A 90 -7.03 1.42 -6.34
N LEU A 91 -7.46 1.33 -5.08
CA LEU A 91 -8.62 2.09 -4.61
C LEU A 91 -8.34 3.59 -4.48
N HIS A 92 -7.10 3.98 -4.20
CA HIS A 92 -6.69 5.39 -4.22
C HIS A 92 -6.85 6.02 -5.61
N GLU A 93 -6.33 5.36 -6.65
CA GLU A 93 -6.42 5.81 -8.04
C GLU A 93 -7.88 5.84 -8.51
N ARG A 94 -8.63 4.80 -8.19
CA ARG A 94 -10.06 4.71 -8.54
C ARG A 94 -10.90 5.77 -7.84
N ALA A 95 -10.46 6.29 -6.71
CA ALA A 95 -11.07 7.44 -6.04
C ALA A 95 -10.69 8.79 -6.67
N GLY A 96 -9.67 8.82 -7.54
CA GLY A 96 -9.19 10.03 -8.22
C GLY A 96 -7.90 10.62 -7.62
N SER A 97 -7.19 9.90 -6.75
CA SER A 97 -5.87 10.32 -6.25
C SER A 97 -4.83 10.23 -7.38
N ARG A 98 -4.03 11.31 -7.54
CA ARG A 98 -3.10 11.47 -8.67
C ARG A 98 -1.68 11.01 -8.37
N ASN A 99 -1.20 11.26 -7.16
CA ASN A 99 0.17 10.95 -6.74
C ASN A 99 0.15 9.80 -5.75
N VAL A 100 0.16 8.57 -6.27
CA VAL A 100 0.16 7.34 -5.46
C VAL A 100 1.44 6.55 -5.71
N LEU A 101 2.20 6.29 -4.65
CA LEU A 101 3.43 5.50 -4.66
C LEU A 101 3.18 4.17 -3.96
N HIS A 102 3.14 3.09 -4.73
CA HIS A 102 3.01 1.74 -4.19
C HIS A 102 4.35 1.21 -3.69
N LEU A 103 4.43 0.87 -2.41
CA LEU A 103 5.65 0.28 -1.81
C LEU A 103 5.76 -1.22 -2.11
N HIS A 104 4.63 -1.91 -2.13
CA HIS A 104 4.61 -3.37 -2.19
C HIS A 104 4.07 -3.90 -3.53
N GLY A 105 4.03 -3.06 -4.55
CA GLY A 105 3.54 -3.43 -5.88
C GLY A 105 2.03 -3.30 -6.03
N GLU A 106 1.47 -3.90 -7.10
CA GLU A 106 0.08 -3.69 -7.52
C GLU A 106 -0.54 -4.99 -8.04
N LEU A 107 -1.74 -5.33 -7.55
CA LEU A 107 -2.47 -6.55 -7.93
C LEU A 107 -2.82 -6.60 -9.41
N THR A 108 -3.08 -5.45 -10.03
CA THR A 108 -3.46 -5.35 -11.45
C THR A 108 -2.29 -5.53 -12.40
N LYS A 109 -1.09 -5.78 -11.88
CA LYS A 109 0.13 -5.87 -12.69
C LYS A 109 0.86 -7.21 -12.49
N VAL A 110 1.58 -7.60 -13.53
CA VAL A 110 2.49 -8.76 -13.53
C VAL A 110 3.84 -8.37 -14.10
N ARG A 111 4.85 -9.19 -13.83
CA ARG A 111 6.20 -9.06 -14.39
C ARG A 111 6.83 -10.43 -14.63
N PRO A 112 7.81 -10.54 -15.55
CA PRO A 112 8.59 -11.76 -15.72
C PRO A 112 9.38 -12.11 -14.45
N MET A 113 9.58 -13.40 -14.18
CA MET A 113 10.31 -13.89 -13.00
C MET A 113 11.80 -13.55 -12.99
N ASP A 114 12.42 -13.43 -14.15
CA ASP A 114 13.85 -13.16 -14.35
C ASP A 114 14.21 -11.67 -14.46
N CYS A 115 13.23 -10.80 -14.31
CA CYS A 115 13.47 -9.37 -14.36
C CYS A 115 13.95 -8.86 -12.99
N TYR A 116 15.16 -9.26 -12.59
CA TYR A 116 15.91 -8.66 -11.50
C TYR A 116 16.96 -7.70 -12.08
N THR A 117 17.17 -6.56 -11.43
CA THR A 117 18.38 -5.78 -11.63
C THR A 117 19.40 -6.19 -10.60
N GLU A 118 20.68 -6.21 -10.96
CA GLU A 118 21.78 -6.57 -10.04
C GLU A 118 21.86 -5.63 -8.82
N SER A 119 21.30 -4.40 -8.95
CA SER A 119 21.40 -3.36 -7.93
C SER A 119 20.30 -3.40 -6.86
N ASP A 120 19.12 -3.92 -7.18
CA ASP A 120 17.96 -3.78 -6.30
C ASP A 120 17.11 -5.06 -6.15
N GLY A 121 17.44 -6.12 -6.88
CA GLY A 121 16.72 -7.39 -6.83
C GLY A 121 15.26 -7.30 -7.31
N TYR A 122 14.85 -6.14 -7.83
CA TYR A 122 13.48 -5.89 -8.27
C TYR A 122 13.46 -5.02 -9.52
N SER A 123 13.09 -5.57 -10.66
CA SER A 123 12.98 -4.81 -11.88
C SER A 123 11.54 -4.35 -12.12
N THR A 124 11.39 -3.07 -12.38
CA THR A 124 10.14 -2.49 -12.92
C THR A 124 10.08 -2.59 -14.45
N ARG A 125 11.12 -3.14 -15.10
CA ARG A 125 11.10 -3.38 -16.54
C ARG A 125 10.09 -4.47 -16.86
N TYR A 126 9.39 -4.27 -17.97
CA TYR A 126 8.40 -5.22 -18.48
C TYR A 126 7.22 -5.52 -17.56
N VAL A 127 6.93 -4.61 -16.63
CA VAL A 127 5.68 -4.65 -15.88
C VAL A 127 4.51 -4.44 -16.84
N GLN A 128 3.55 -5.36 -16.80
CA GLN A 128 2.36 -5.33 -17.65
C GLN A 128 1.15 -5.10 -16.78
N ASP A 129 0.32 -4.13 -17.13
CA ASP A 129 -1.01 -3.98 -16.57
C ASP A 129 -1.93 -5.03 -17.22
N ILE A 130 -2.55 -5.83 -16.40
CA ILE A 130 -3.47 -6.90 -16.81
C ILE A 130 -4.89 -6.68 -16.31
N GLY A 131 -5.13 -5.54 -15.65
CA GLY A 131 -6.40 -5.28 -15.00
C GLY A 131 -6.74 -6.37 -13.98
N TYR A 132 -7.96 -6.89 -14.05
CA TYR A 132 -8.44 -7.93 -13.13
C TYR A 132 -8.37 -9.35 -13.70
N ARG A 133 -7.72 -9.53 -14.82
CA ARG A 133 -7.53 -10.84 -15.48
C ARG A 133 -6.76 -11.83 -14.60
N CYS A 134 -7.19 -13.07 -14.57
CA CYS A 134 -6.41 -14.17 -14.00
C CYS A 134 -5.17 -14.49 -14.86
N VAL A 135 -4.11 -14.92 -14.20
CA VAL A 135 -2.86 -15.35 -14.82
C VAL A 135 -2.55 -16.78 -14.39
N ARG A 136 -2.19 -17.63 -15.34
CA ARG A 136 -1.81 -19.01 -15.04
C ARG A 136 -0.36 -19.10 -14.59
N GLU A 137 -0.04 -20.14 -13.84
CA GLU A 137 1.31 -20.40 -13.33
C GLU A 137 2.35 -20.70 -14.40
N ASP A 138 1.91 -21.09 -15.61
CA ASP A 138 2.75 -21.40 -16.76
C ASP A 138 2.79 -20.27 -17.81
N GLU A 139 2.03 -19.18 -17.57
CA GLU A 139 1.99 -18.03 -18.47
C GLU A 139 3.35 -17.33 -18.50
N THR A 140 3.81 -17.01 -19.71
CA THR A 140 5.13 -16.40 -19.96
C THR A 140 4.99 -15.02 -20.59
N GLY A 141 6.04 -14.21 -20.47
CA GLY A 141 6.09 -12.87 -21.08
C GLY A 141 7.46 -12.22 -20.97
N GLY A 142 7.54 -10.99 -21.46
CA GLY A 142 8.78 -10.23 -21.49
C GLY A 142 9.77 -10.74 -22.54
N PRO A 143 10.97 -10.12 -22.66
CA PRO A 143 11.94 -10.43 -23.71
C PRO A 143 12.49 -11.85 -23.65
N GLY A 144 12.65 -12.41 -22.46
CA GLY A 144 13.15 -13.78 -22.24
C GLY A 144 12.05 -14.84 -22.32
N ASN A 145 10.79 -14.44 -22.53
CA ASN A 145 9.62 -15.33 -22.49
C ASN A 145 9.60 -16.24 -21.27
N THR A 146 9.92 -15.66 -20.11
CA THR A 146 9.93 -16.37 -18.82
C THR A 146 8.58 -16.32 -18.13
N ARG A 147 8.38 -17.15 -17.12
CA ARG A 147 7.11 -17.18 -16.37
C ARG A 147 6.79 -15.80 -15.82
N LEU A 148 5.50 -15.47 -15.84
CA LEU A 148 4.98 -14.27 -15.18
C LEU A 148 4.75 -14.53 -13.69
N ARG A 149 4.96 -13.51 -12.90
CA ARG A 149 4.60 -13.46 -11.48
C ARG A 149 3.77 -12.22 -11.18
N PRO A 150 3.02 -12.20 -10.07
CA PRO A 150 2.39 -10.96 -9.60
C PRO A 150 3.44 -9.86 -9.41
N HIS A 151 3.09 -8.63 -9.77
CA HIS A 151 3.95 -7.46 -9.52
C HIS A 151 3.81 -7.02 -8.05
N ILE A 152 4.13 -7.93 -7.16
CA ILE A 152 4.08 -7.77 -5.71
C ILE A 152 5.50 -7.92 -5.16
N VAL A 153 5.86 -7.07 -4.21
CA VAL A 153 7.08 -7.22 -3.40
C VAL A 153 6.79 -8.28 -2.34
N PHE A 154 7.47 -9.41 -2.43
CA PHE A 154 7.37 -10.47 -1.45
C PHE A 154 8.25 -10.18 -0.23
N PHE A 155 7.96 -10.83 0.88
CA PHE A 155 8.89 -10.83 2.01
C PHE A 155 10.26 -11.35 1.55
N GLU A 156 11.33 -10.83 2.13
CA GLU A 156 12.73 -11.06 1.73
C GLU A 156 13.17 -10.35 0.44
N GLU A 157 12.27 -9.68 -0.29
CA GLU A 157 12.64 -8.86 -1.45
C GLU A 157 12.88 -7.40 -1.04
N ALA A 158 13.75 -6.72 -1.76
CA ALA A 158 13.95 -5.28 -1.61
C ALA A 158 12.66 -4.51 -1.96
N VAL A 159 12.45 -3.38 -1.30
CA VAL A 159 11.33 -2.46 -1.58
C VAL A 159 11.81 -1.34 -2.51
N PRO A 160 11.53 -1.40 -3.82
CA PRO A 160 12.21 -0.55 -4.81
C PRO A 160 11.85 0.93 -4.68
N ASN A 161 10.67 1.22 -4.18
CA ASN A 161 10.17 2.60 -4.03
C ASN A 161 10.49 3.22 -2.65
N LEU A 162 11.32 2.56 -1.83
CA LEU A 162 11.60 3.02 -0.47
C LEU A 162 12.29 4.40 -0.45
N GLU A 163 13.32 4.60 -1.27
CA GLU A 163 14.04 5.89 -1.34
C GLU A 163 13.10 7.03 -1.73
N LYS A 164 12.26 6.83 -2.76
CA LYS A 164 11.26 7.82 -3.17
C LYS A 164 10.26 8.13 -2.06
N ALA A 165 9.87 7.11 -1.29
CA ALA A 165 8.99 7.29 -0.15
C ALA A 165 9.65 8.13 0.95
N VAL A 166 10.91 7.85 1.27
CA VAL A 166 11.69 8.64 2.23
C VAL A 166 11.78 10.10 1.78
N ASP A 167 12.17 10.36 0.51
CA ASP A 167 12.26 11.71 -0.05
C ASP A 167 10.92 12.45 0.02
N THR A 168 9.81 11.74 -0.20
CA THR A 168 8.47 12.31 -0.11
C THR A 168 8.13 12.70 1.33
N VAL A 169 8.42 11.83 2.30
CA VAL A 169 8.18 12.09 3.73
C VAL A 169 9.03 13.25 4.23
N MET A 170 10.29 13.33 3.84
CA MET A 170 11.23 14.41 4.23
C MET A 170 10.76 15.81 3.81
N GLN A 171 9.82 15.91 2.89
CA GLN A 171 9.30 17.18 2.38
C GLN A 171 7.89 17.52 2.91
N SER A 172 7.40 16.77 3.90
CA SER A 172 6.02 16.89 4.38
C SER A 172 5.84 18.04 5.36
N ASP A 173 4.79 18.85 5.18
CA ASP A 173 4.29 19.77 6.19
C ASP A 173 3.34 19.06 7.17
N ILE A 174 2.58 18.09 6.63
CA ILE A 174 1.64 17.26 7.36
C ILE A 174 1.85 15.80 6.94
N LEU A 175 1.98 14.92 7.91
CA LEU A 175 2.06 13.47 7.69
C LEU A 175 0.84 12.79 8.30
N LEU A 176 0.07 12.12 7.48
CA LEU A 176 -1.06 11.28 7.90
C LEU A 176 -0.66 9.81 7.77
N ILE A 177 -0.83 9.06 8.84
CA ILE A 177 -0.69 7.60 8.87
C ILE A 177 -2.09 7.02 9.05
N ILE A 178 -2.56 6.16 8.14
CA ILE A 178 -3.93 5.64 8.17
C ILE A 178 -4.00 4.15 7.86
N GLY A 179 -4.71 3.41 8.73
CA GLY A 179 -5.02 1.99 8.51
C GLY A 179 -3.78 1.09 8.45
N THR A 180 -2.73 1.43 9.19
CA THR A 180 -1.52 0.61 9.29
C THR A 180 -1.01 0.55 10.73
N SER A 181 -0.72 -0.67 11.18
CA SER A 181 -0.13 -0.91 12.50
C SER A 181 1.37 -0.58 12.57
N LEU A 182 2.00 -0.15 11.47
CA LEU A 182 3.44 0.10 11.35
C LEU A 182 4.33 -1.07 11.82
N GLN A 183 3.94 -2.31 11.46
CA GLN A 183 4.68 -3.53 11.85
C GLN A 183 5.47 -4.14 10.69
N VAL A 184 5.31 -3.64 9.46
CA VAL A 184 6.01 -4.16 8.27
C VAL A 184 7.18 -3.26 7.95
N TYR A 185 8.38 -3.79 8.15
CA TYR A 185 9.63 -3.11 7.80
C TYR A 185 9.98 -3.34 6.32
N PRO A 186 10.59 -2.35 5.64
CA PRO A 186 11.07 -1.06 6.15
C PRO A 186 10.00 0.03 6.18
N ALA A 187 8.80 -0.17 5.64
CA ALA A 187 7.74 0.84 5.55
C ALA A 187 7.35 1.44 6.92
N ALA A 188 7.43 0.64 7.99
CA ALA A 188 7.17 1.07 9.36
C ALA A 188 8.06 2.23 9.83
N MET A 189 9.26 2.37 9.27
CA MET A 189 10.22 3.42 9.64
C MET A 189 9.99 4.76 8.93
N LEU A 190 9.14 4.82 7.91
CA LEU A 190 8.99 6.03 7.09
C LEU A 190 8.63 7.28 7.90
N HIS A 191 7.82 7.14 8.93
CA HIS A 191 7.43 8.27 9.78
C HIS A 191 8.62 8.94 10.49
N THR A 192 9.72 8.22 10.72
CA THR A 192 10.91 8.78 11.39
C THR A 192 11.68 9.78 10.52
N TYR A 193 11.41 9.81 9.22
CA TYR A 193 11.99 10.76 8.28
C TYR A 193 11.21 12.07 8.17
N ALA A 194 10.09 12.20 8.89
CA ALA A 194 9.33 13.44 8.90
C ALA A 194 10.20 14.60 9.42
N PRO A 195 10.20 15.77 8.75
CA PRO A 195 11.04 16.90 9.15
C PRO A 195 10.59 17.49 10.48
N TYR A 196 11.51 18.17 11.15
CA TYR A 196 11.18 18.93 12.36
C TYR A 196 10.06 19.94 12.06
N GLY A 197 9.02 19.92 12.90
CA GLY A 197 7.84 20.79 12.72
C GLY A 197 6.74 20.18 11.82
N CYS A 198 6.97 19.03 11.20
CA CYS A 198 5.91 18.27 10.54
C CYS A 198 4.84 17.85 11.56
N ARG A 199 3.57 18.11 11.23
CA ARG A 199 2.45 17.66 12.07
C ARG A 199 2.07 16.24 11.70
N ILE A 200 2.13 15.33 12.66
CA ILE A 200 1.86 13.90 12.43
C ILE A 200 0.50 13.53 13.00
N TYR A 201 -0.33 12.91 12.20
CA TYR A 201 -1.65 12.40 12.54
C TYR A 201 -1.70 10.89 12.28
N ILE A 202 -2.43 10.18 13.12
CA ILE A 202 -2.71 8.74 12.95
C ILE A 202 -4.22 8.54 12.99
N ILE A 203 -4.72 7.77 12.02
CA ILE A 203 -6.09 7.28 12.01
C ILE A 203 -6.03 5.76 12.08
N ASP A 204 -6.37 5.21 13.22
CA ASP A 204 -6.45 3.77 13.47
C ASP A 204 -7.36 3.54 14.67
N PRO A 205 -8.31 2.58 14.64
CA PRO A 205 -9.17 2.29 15.79
C PRO A 205 -8.40 1.70 16.96
N ASP A 206 -7.29 1.03 16.71
CA ASP A 206 -6.47 0.38 17.72
C ASP A 206 -5.37 1.32 18.27
N GLU A 207 -4.90 1.04 19.46
CA GLU A 207 -3.68 1.65 20.00
C GLU A 207 -2.47 1.09 19.25
N SER A 208 -2.21 1.68 18.10
CA SER A 208 -1.04 1.34 17.29
C SER A 208 0.27 1.65 18.03
N PRO A 209 1.37 0.90 17.78
CA PRO A 209 2.71 1.30 18.19
C PRO A 209 3.10 2.72 17.78
N ALA A 210 2.44 3.25 16.75
CA ALA A 210 2.52 4.65 16.35
C ALA A 210 1.99 5.63 17.43
N GLY A 211 1.15 5.21 18.36
CA GLY A 211 0.77 5.99 19.56
C GLY A 211 1.96 6.31 20.48
N ALA A 212 3.10 5.61 20.29
CA ALA A 212 4.36 5.94 20.97
C ALA A 212 5.16 7.05 20.27
N ILE A 213 4.72 7.55 19.08
CA ILE A 213 5.38 8.65 18.39
C ILE A 213 5.10 9.95 19.15
N HIS A 214 6.14 10.59 19.65
CA HIS A 214 6.00 11.81 20.44
C HIS A 214 5.38 12.96 19.62
N GLY A 215 4.34 13.62 20.15
CA GLY A 215 3.71 14.77 19.48
C GLY A 215 2.70 14.40 18.37
N VAL A 216 2.29 13.15 18.29
CA VAL A 216 1.27 12.67 17.34
C VAL A 216 -0.15 13.00 17.82
N THR A 217 -1.01 13.37 16.90
CA THR A 217 -2.46 13.42 17.13
C THR A 217 -3.08 12.10 16.66
N HIS A 218 -3.58 11.30 17.60
CA HIS A 218 -4.22 10.02 17.30
C HIS A 218 -5.74 10.16 17.25
N ILE A 219 -6.33 9.88 16.11
CA ILE A 219 -7.77 9.81 15.85
C ILE A 219 -8.17 8.34 15.93
N LYS A 220 -8.67 7.89 17.07
CA LYS A 220 -9.06 6.49 17.33
C LYS A 220 -10.40 6.16 16.68
N LYS A 221 -10.39 6.05 15.36
CA LYS A 221 -11.58 5.79 14.54
C LYS A 221 -11.22 4.90 13.34
N VAL A 222 -12.25 4.26 12.76
CA VAL A 222 -12.13 3.63 11.45
C VAL A 222 -11.84 4.66 10.37
N ALA A 223 -11.34 4.22 9.22
CA ALA A 223 -10.76 5.11 8.22
C ALA A 223 -11.74 6.21 7.74
N THR A 224 -13.00 5.87 7.45
CA THR A 224 -13.98 6.84 6.92
C THR A 224 -14.33 7.92 7.94
N GLU A 225 -14.62 7.54 9.18
CA GLU A 225 -14.92 8.49 10.25
C GLU A 225 -13.71 9.34 10.62
N GLY A 226 -12.54 8.70 10.73
CA GLY A 226 -11.28 9.37 11.05
C GLY A 226 -10.89 10.40 10.00
N MET A 227 -11.12 10.12 8.71
CA MET A 227 -10.83 11.07 7.62
C MET A 227 -11.75 12.31 7.65
N ARG A 228 -13.01 12.17 8.03
CA ARG A 228 -13.90 13.33 8.22
C ARG A 228 -13.37 14.26 9.33
N GLU A 229 -12.98 13.66 10.46
CA GLU A 229 -12.42 14.42 11.59
C GLU A 229 -11.09 15.07 11.21
N PHE A 230 -10.18 14.31 10.59
CA PHE A 230 -8.89 14.82 10.12
C PHE A 230 -9.06 16.01 9.17
N LYS A 231 -9.94 15.91 8.15
CA LYS A 231 -10.22 17.00 7.22
C LYS A 231 -10.68 18.26 7.95
N SER A 232 -11.55 18.13 8.95
CA SER A 232 -12.00 19.25 9.79
C SER A 232 -10.87 19.86 10.61
N LEU A 233 -10.03 19.04 11.23
CA LEU A 233 -8.92 19.51 12.07
C LEU A 233 -7.90 20.32 11.29
N ILE A 234 -7.54 19.89 10.06
CA ILE A 234 -6.50 20.56 9.29
C ILE A 234 -7.02 21.74 8.47
N SER A 235 -8.33 21.83 8.19
CA SER A 235 -8.94 22.97 7.49
C SER A 235 -8.74 24.29 8.24
N ASN A 236 -8.53 24.27 9.53
CA ASN A 236 -8.26 25.44 10.38
C ASN A 236 -6.76 25.82 10.42
N ILE A 237 -5.90 25.09 9.68
CA ILE A 237 -4.44 25.24 9.72
C ILE A 237 -3.91 25.95 8.46
N VAL A 238 -4.78 26.24 7.51
CA VAL A 238 -4.46 26.95 6.25
C VAL A 238 -4.37 28.45 6.46
#